data_c62016d6cecebfa0559ec38fdeff78de
#
_entry.id   c62016d6cecebfa0559ec38fdeff78de
#
_cell.length_a   1.000
_cell.length_b   1.000
_cell.length_c   1.000
_cell.angle_alpha   90.00
_cell.angle_beta   90.00
_cell.angle_gamma   90.00
#
_symmetry.space_group_name_H-M   'P 1'
#
loop_
_entity.id
_entity.type
_entity.pdbx_description
1 polymer ?
#
loop_
_entity_poly.entity_id
_entity_poly.type
_entity_poly.pdbx_seq_one_letter_code
_entity_poly.pdbx_strand_id
1 'polypeptide(L)'
;MRPTPISLLIGQTIAQLSVIPMFFIGTPVTWAICAFMYFGIMTFGITMGYHRYWSHYSFKCSKWLEYVMMFFAHILMVGPALAWGAQHREHHDHADTDKDPHSPEYQGFIRCYYSQVMSLPKMQYVKKDLLRDELCKTQHRYYWHFLLLWLSVLILFGGIEAVIYAWLAPAGFAKLIGSIVFVHSHRGGKPRSD
;
A
#
# COMPACT_ATOMS: atom_id res chain seq x y z
N MET A 1 -5.05 12.33 -12.84
CA MET A 1 -6.21 12.23 -11.92
C MET A 1 -5.73 11.83 -10.53
N ARG A 2 -6.26 12.45 -9.47
CA ARG A 2 -5.94 12.10 -8.08
C ARG A 2 -6.72 10.85 -7.66
N PRO A 3 -6.17 9.98 -6.81
CA PRO A 3 -6.89 8.82 -6.31
C PRO A 3 -8.01 9.23 -5.34
N THR A 4 -9.15 8.55 -5.47
CA THR A 4 -10.27 8.65 -4.53
C THR A 4 -10.39 7.33 -3.74
N PRO A 5 -11.00 7.31 -2.55
CA PRO A 5 -11.23 6.08 -1.80
C PRO A 5 -11.90 4.98 -2.65
N ILE A 6 -12.92 5.34 -3.41
CA ILE A 6 -13.64 4.38 -4.28
C ILE A 6 -12.72 3.80 -5.36
N SER A 7 -11.94 4.65 -6.04
CA SER A 7 -11.04 4.18 -7.10
C SER A 7 -9.92 3.27 -6.58
N LEU A 8 -9.41 3.55 -5.38
CA LEU A 8 -8.43 2.69 -4.70
C LEU A 8 -9.07 1.36 -4.27
N LEU A 9 -10.29 1.40 -3.72
CA LEU A 9 -11.02 0.20 -3.33
C LEU A 9 -11.27 -0.72 -4.53
N ILE A 10 -11.68 -0.16 -5.68
CA ILE A 10 -11.85 -0.92 -6.93
C ILE A 10 -10.52 -1.56 -7.34
N GLY A 11 -9.43 -0.80 -7.39
CA GLY A 11 -8.10 -1.31 -7.75
C GLY A 11 -7.64 -2.45 -6.83
N GLN A 12 -7.82 -2.31 -5.54
CA GLN A 12 -7.48 -3.35 -4.57
C GLN A 12 -8.38 -4.59 -4.67
N THR A 13 -9.66 -4.41 -4.96
CA THR A 13 -10.57 -5.54 -5.17
C THR A 13 -10.17 -6.33 -6.41
N ILE A 14 -9.85 -5.66 -7.52
CA ILE A 14 -9.35 -6.30 -8.74
C ILE A 14 -8.05 -7.06 -8.44
N ALA A 15 -7.10 -6.45 -7.70
CA ALA A 15 -5.86 -7.09 -7.30
C ALA A 15 -6.11 -8.36 -6.48
N GLN A 16 -6.99 -8.31 -5.48
CA GLN A 16 -7.31 -9.48 -4.66
C GLN A 16 -8.00 -10.60 -5.47
N LEU A 17 -8.91 -10.26 -6.38
CA LEU A 17 -9.57 -11.22 -7.28
C LEU A 17 -8.57 -11.85 -8.26
N SER A 18 -7.51 -11.14 -8.65
CA SER A 18 -6.47 -11.63 -9.54
C SER A 18 -5.57 -12.71 -8.92
N VAL A 19 -5.67 -12.94 -7.61
CA VAL A 19 -5.05 -14.08 -6.95
C VAL A 19 -5.65 -15.40 -7.42
N ILE A 20 -6.95 -15.43 -7.73
CA ILE A 20 -7.65 -16.65 -8.15
C ILE A 20 -7.10 -17.20 -9.48
N PRO A 21 -7.05 -16.45 -10.59
CA PRO A 21 -6.51 -16.96 -11.84
C PRO A 21 -5.05 -17.39 -11.74
N MET A 22 -4.26 -16.83 -10.81
CA MET A 22 -2.87 -17.23 -10.60
C MET A 22 -2.74 -18.72 -10.29
N PHE A 23 -3.70 -19.35 -9.62
CA PHE A 23 -3.70 -20.79 -9.35
C PHE A 23 -3.99 -21.65 -10.59
N PHE A 24 -4.56 -21.08 -11.65
CA PHE A 24 -4.88 -21.78 -12.89
C PHE A 24 -3.87 -21.56 -14.00
N ILE A 25 -3.30 -20.35 -14.08
CA ILE A 25 -2.31 -20.00 -15.13
C ILE A 25 -0.87 -20.05 -14.61
N GLY A 26 -0.67 -20.24 -13.30
CA GLY A 26 0.64 -20.12 -12.66
C GLY A 26 1.57 -21.28 -13.03
N THR A 27 2.73 -20.95 -13.59
CA THR A 27 3.89 -21.81 -13.79
C THR A 27 4.92 -21.56 -12.67
N PRO A 28 5.92 -22.41 -12.47
CA PRO A 28 6.99 -22.14 -11.51
C PRO A 28 7.66 -20.76 -11.72
N VAL A 29 7.85 -20.35 -12.97
CA VAL A 29 8.46 -19.05 -13.31
C VAL A 29 7.55 -17.89 -12.92
N THR A 30 6.27 -17.94 -13.29
CA THR A 30 5.31 -16.86 -12.95
C THR A 30 5.06 -16.78 -11.45
N TRP A 31 5.07 -17.90 -10.73
CA TRP A 31 5.05 -17.92 -9.27
C TRP A 31 6.31 -17.30 -8.65
N ALA A 32 7.49 -17.56 -9.20
CA ALA A 32 8.73 -16.93 -8.74
C ALA A 32 8.70 -15.40 -8.96
N ILE A 33 8.20 -14.93 -10.12
CA ILE A 33 8.02 -13.50 -10.39
C ILE A 33 7.00 -12.89 -9.41
N CYS A 34 5.86 -13.56 -9.22
CA CYS A 34 4.84 -13.12 -8.26
C CYS A 34 5.40 -12.99 -6.83
N ALA A 35 6.17 -13.98 -6.37
CA ALA A 35 6.85 -13.96 -5.08
C ALA A 35 7.85 -12.80 -4.99
N PHE A 36 8.70 -12.62 -6.01
CA PHE A 36 9.64 -11.49 -6.05
C PHE A 36 8.93 -10.13 -5.93
N MET A 37 7.87 -9.93 -6.71
CA MET A 37 7.07 -8.71 -6.66
C MET A 37 6.36 -8.52 -5.33
N TYR A 38 5.81 -9.60 -4.74
CA TYR A 38 5.20 -9.60 -3.41
C TYR A 38 6.22 -9.15 -2.34
N PHE A 39 7.41 -9.76 -2.31
CA PHE A 39 8.45 -9.36 -1.37
C PHE A 39 8.94 -7.93 -1.61
N GLY A 40 9.05 -7.50 -2.86
CA GLY A 40 9.33 -6.12 -3.22
C GLY A 40 8.31 -5.14 -2.63
N ILE A 41 7.03 -5.43 -2.81
CA ILE A 41 5.91 -4.63 -2.28
C ILE A 41 5.96 -4.58 -0.74
N MET A 42 6.08 -5.73 -0.08
CA MET A 42 6.06 -5.79 1.39
C MET A 42 7.31 -5.19 2.02
N THR A 43 8.49 -5.48 1.47
CA THR A 43 9.77 -5.04 2.05
C THR A 43 10.07 -3.60 1.67
N PHE A 44 10.25 -3.33 0.36
CA PHE A 44 10.63 -1.99 -0.10
C PHE A 44 9.46 -1.02 -0.11
N GLY A 45 8.28 -1.47 -0.54
CA GLY A 45 7.11 -0.60 -0.64
C GLY A 45 6.57 -0.18 0.71
N ILE A 46 6.10 -1.15 1.50
CA ILE A 46 5.40 -0.87 2.75
C ILE A 46 6.38 -0.70 3.91
N THR A 47 7.17 -1.73 4.23
CA THR A 47 7.95 -1.72 5.46
C THR A 47 9.05 -0.66 5.44
N MET A 48 9.87 -0.61 4.41
CA MET A 48 10.95 0.38 4.31
C MET A 48 10.42 1.74 3.84
N GLY A 49 9.62 1.77 2.77
CA GLY A 49 9.14 2.99 2.13
C GLY A 49 8.08 3.72 2.95
N TYR A 50 6.83 3.32 2.79
CA TYR A 50 5.71 4.05 3.41
C TYR A 50 5.80 4.11 4.92
N HIS A 51 6.12 2.99 5.57
CA HIS A 51 6.19 2.93 7.04
C HIS A 51 7.44 3.64 7.58
N ARG A 52 8.62 3.08 7.35
CA ARG A 52 9.85 3.57 8.03
C ARG A 52 10.42 4.85 7.44
N TYR A 53 10.39 5.01 6.10
CA TYR A 53 10.99 6.18 5.46
C TYR A 53 10.05 7.39 5.47
N TRP A 54 8.88 7.32 4.85
CA TRP A 54 7.98 8.48 4.73
C TRP A 54 7.10 8.76 5.95
N SER A 55 6.79 7.77 6.81
CA SER A 55 6.01 8.04 8.01
C SER A 55 6.86 8.37 9.22
N HIS A 56 7.96 7.63 9.44
CA HIS A 56 8.78 7.74 10.65
C HIS A 56 10.13 8.40 10.47
N TYR A 57 10.62 8.63 9.23
CA TYR A 57 11.97 9.17 8.97
C TYR A 57 13.08 8.40 9.68
N SER A 58 12.96 7.08 9.78
CA SER A 58 13.83 6.22 10.58
C SER A 58 15.24 6.10 10.04
N PHE A 59 15.46 6.43 8.77
CA PHE A 59 16.77 6.34 8.11
C PHE A 59 16.88 7.32 6.94
N LYS A 60 18.10 7.51 6.46
CA LYS A 60 18.40 8.26 5.22
C LYS A 60 18.86 7.27 4.16
N CYS A 61 18.55 7.52 2.90
CA CYS A 61 18.96 6.67 1.79
C CYS A 61 19.31 7.47 0.53
N SER A 62 19.82 6.78 -0.49
CA SER A 62 20.08 7.36 -1.80
C SER A 62 18.77 7.61 -2.56
N LYS A 63 18.79 8.56 -3.50
CA LYS A 63 17.63 8.83 -4.35
C LYS A 63 17.18 7.61 -5.16
N TRP A 64 18.10 6.76 -5.58
CA TRP A 64 17.76 5.52 -6.27
C TRP A 64 16.88 4.61 -5.38
N LEU A 65 17.25 4.44 -4.11
CA LEU A 65 16.46 3.62 -3.19
C LEU A 65 15.08 4.24 -2.91
N GLU A 66 14.97 5.57 -2.85
CA GLU A 66 13.67 6.25 -2.75
C GLU A 66 12.77 5.89 -3.95
N TYR A 67 13.29 5.90 -5.17
CA TYR A 67 12.52 5.50 -6.36
C TYR A 67 12.08 4.04 -6.32
N VAL A 68 12.96 3.13 -5.90
CA VAL A 68 12.62 1.71 -5.74
C VAL A 68 11.51 1.52 -4.71
N MET A 69 11.65 2.14 -3.55
CA MET A 69 10.62 2.08 -2.50
C MET A 69 9.30 2.67 -2.98
N MET A 70 9.33 3.82 -3.67
CA MET A 70 8.13 4.46 -4.20
C MET A 70 7.45 3.61 -5.27
N PHE A 71 8.20 2.98 -6.17
CA PHE A 71 7.66 2.08 -7.17
C PHE A 71 6.87 0.93 -6.54
N PHE A 72 7.50 0.19 -5.61
CA PHE A 72 6.84 -0.94 -4.97
C PHE A 72 5.65 -0.54 -4.09
N ALA A 73 5.74 0.58 -3.39
CA ALA A 73 4.62 1.11 -2.62
C ALA A 73 3.45 1.53 -3.50
N HIS A 74 3.76 2.11 -4.66
CA HIS A 74 2.77 2.65 -5.59
C HIS A 74 1.92 1.55 -6.24
N ILE A 75 2.55 0.47 -6.69
CA ILE A 75 1.85 -0.65 -7.35
C ILE A 75 0.94 -1.45 -6.41
N LEU A 76 1.04 -1.29 -5.09
CA LEU A 76 0.11 -1.89 -4.13
C LEU A 76 -1.27 -1.21 -4.13
N MET A 77 -1.38 0.00 -4.65
CA MET A 77 -2.64 0.76 -4.75
C MET A 77 -3.32 1.06 -3.39
N VAL A 78 -2.53 1.28 -2.34
CA VAL A 78 -3.03 1.69 -1.00
C VAL A 78 -3.15 3.21 -0.83
N GLY A 79 -3.02 3.96 -1.92
CA GLY A 79 -3.03 5.41 -1.92
C GLY A 79 -1.63 6.03 -1.94
N PRO A 80 -1.54 7.35 -2.10
CA PRO A 80 -0.26 8.05 -2.17
C PRO A 80 0.42 8.15 -0.81
N ALA A 81 1.76 8.26 -0.82
CA ALA A 81 2.60 8.39 0.37
C ALA A 81 2.12 9.49 1.33
N LEU A 82 1.63 10.62 0.79
CA LEU A 82 1.05 11.72 1.56
C LEU A 82 -0.15 11.27 2.40
N ALA A 83 -1.07 10.52 1.81
CA ALA A 83 -2.28 10.06 2.50
C ALA A 83 -1.95 8.92 3.47
N TRP A 84 -1.16 7.96 3.02
CA TRP A 84 -0.77 6.80 3.83
C TRP A 84 0.03 7.23 5.07
N GLY A 85 1.02 8.10 4.90
CA GLY A 85 1.83 8.60 6.01
C GLY A 85 1.02 9.41 7.03
N ALA A 86 0.03 10.19 6.58
CA ALA A 86 -0.87 10.91 7.48
C ALA A 86 -1.75 9.96 8.30
N GLN A 87 -2.38 8.98 7.65
CA GLN A 87 -3.20 7.97 8.33
C GLN A 87 -2.40 7.12 9.31
N HIS A 88 -1.18 6.75 8.93
CA HIS A 88 -0.30 5.95 9.79
C HIS A 88 0.15 6.71 11.04
N ARG A 89 0.44 8.02 10.92
CA ARG A 89 0.74 8.87 12.06
C ARG A 89 -0.47 9.06 12.97
N GLU A 90 -1.67 9.22 12.40
CA GLU A 90 -2.92 9.27 13.18
C GLU A 90 -3.14 7.97 13.96
N HIS A 91 -2.87 6.81 13.32
CA HIS A 91 -2.91 5.52 14.00
C HIS A 91 -1.94 5.47 15.19
N HIS A 92 -0.67 5.89 15.01
CA HIS A 92 0.29 5.90 16.11
C HIS A 92 -0.09 6.83 17.27
N ASP A 93 -0.69 7.99 16.96
CA ASP A 93 -1.11 8.95 17.99
C ASP A 93 -2.34 8.45 18.78
N HIS A 94 -3.10 7.50 18.24
CA HIS A 94 -4.34 7.00 18.82
C HIS A 94 -4.42 5.47 18.87
N ALA A 95 -3.28 4.78 18.76
CA ALA A 95 -3.23 3.32 18.62
C ALA A 95 -4.11 2.60 19.65
N ASP A 96 -4.97 1.72 19.15
CA ASP A 96 -5.88 0.88 19.90
C ASP A 96 -6.89 1.65 20.80
N THR A 97 -7.20 2.90 20.44
CA THR A 97 -8.28 3.70 21.03
C THR A 97 -9.49 3.80 20.10
N ASP A 98 -10.59 4.38 20.60
CA ASP A 98 -11.80 4.68 19.80
C ASP A 98 -11.54 5.70 18.66
N LYS A 99 -10.47 6.48 18.75
CA LYS A 99 -10.05 7.47 17.74
C LYS A 99 -9.13 6.89 16.66
N ASP A 100 -8.64 5.67 16.86
CA ASP A 100 -7.75 5.00 15.90
C ASP A 100 -8.53 4.60 14.64
N PRO A 101 -8.16 5.11 13.44
CA PRO A 101 -8.83 4.77 12.20
C PRO A 101 -8.63 3.31 11.80
N HIS A 102 -7.66 2.62 12.39
CA HIS A 102 -7.24 1.27 12.06
C HIS A 102 -7.49 0.23 13.15
N SER A 103 -8.12 0.60 14.29
CA SER A 103 -8.38 -0.34 15.38
C SER A 103 -9.47 -1.37 15.01
N PRO A 104 -9.17 -2.67 14.99
CA PRO A 104 -10.19 -3.68 14.74
C PRO A 104 -11.21 -3.80 15.87
N GLU A 105 -10.84 -3.41 17.09
CA GLU A 105 -11.70 -3.44 18.27
C GLU A 105 -12.85 -2.43 18.16
N TYR A 106 -12.54 -1.21 17.73
CA TYR A 106 -13.51 -0.11 17.65
C TYR A 106 -14.15 0.05 16.28
N GLN A 107 -13.44 -0.29 15.21
CA GLN A 107 -13.92 -0.12 13.82
C GLN A 107 -14.52 -1.41 13.23
N GLY A 108 -14.28 -2.55 13.87
CA GLY A 108 -14.63 -3.88 13.35
C GLY A 108 -13.70 -4.34 12.23
N PHE A 109 -13.70 -5.64 11.97
CA PHE A 109 -12.77 -6.30 11.05
C PHE A 109 -12.79 -5.69 9.64
N ILE A 110 -13.97 -5.58 9.02
CA ILE A 110 -14.10 -5.15 7.61
C ILE A 110 -13.61 -3.71 7.43
N ARG A 111 -14.01 -2.81 8.32
CA ARG A 111 -13.60 -1.41 8.24
C ARG A 111 -12.11 -1.25 8.48
N CYS A 112 -11.54 -1.99 9.44
CA CYS A 112 -10.11 -2.00 9.69
C CYS A 112 -9.34 -2.57 8.49
N TYR A 113 -9.82 -3.67 7.88
CA TYR A 113 -9.22 -4.29 6.70
C TYR A 113 -9.10 -3.31 5.52
N TYR A 114 -10.10 -2.47 5.28
CA TYR A 114 -10.13 -1.48 4.20
C TYR A 114 -9.78 -0.06 4.65
N SER A 115 -9.43 0.16 5.91
CA SER A 115 -9.25 1.50 6.49
C SER A 115 -8.26 2.39 5.73
N GLN A 116 -7.16 1.81 5.23
CA GLN A 116 -6.13 2.53 4.48
C GLN A 116 -6.64 3.20 3.19
N VAL A 117 -7.72 2.69 2.61
CA VAL A 117 -8.32 3.25 1.38
C VAL A 117 -9.65 3.95 1.63
N MET A 118 -10.35 3.59 2.70
CA MET A 118 -11.67 4.15 3.04
C MET A 118 -11.59 5.37 3.96
N SER A 119 -10.53 5.49 4.77
CA SER A 119 -10.33 6.64 5.64
C SER A 119 -9.68 7.79 4.88
N LEU A 120 -10.20 9.01 5.06
CA LEU A 120 -9.54 10.19 4.53
C LEU A 120 -8.46 10.66 5.51
N PRO A 121 -7.26 11.03 5.01
CA PRO A 121 -6.20 11.53 5.88
C PRO A 121 -6.61 12.88 6.49
N LYS A 122 -6.45 13.04 7.80
CA LYS A 122 -6.66 14.33 8.45
C LYS A 122 -5.45 15.24 8.20
N MET A 123 -5.73 16.48 7.80
CA MET A 123 -4.70 17.45 7.39
C MET A 123 -3.66 17.74 8.47
N GLN A 124 -4.02 17.64 9.75
CA GLN A 124 -3.08 17.85 10.86
C GLN A 124 -1.93 16.83 10.88
N TYR A 125 -2.13 15.63 10.32
CA TYR A 125 -1.11 14.58 10.22
C TYR A 125 -0.29 14.64 8.92
N VAL A 126 -0.70 15.47 7.95
CA VAL A 126 0.08 15.75 6.74
C VAL A 126 1.17 16.77 7.08
N LYS A 127 2.29 16.29 7.60
CA LYS A 127 3.39 17.16 8.02
C LYS A 127 4.08 17.86 6.84
N LYS A 128 4.71 19.01 7.13
CA LYS A 128 5.40 19.86 6.14
C LYS A 128 6.53 19.13 5.39
N ASP A 129 7.14 18.15 6.00
CA ASP A 129 8.18 17.31 5.43
C ASP A 129 7.68 16.55 4.16
N LEU A 130 6.55 15.82 4.28
CA LEU A 130 5.93 15.14 3.14
C LEU A 130 5.45 16.13 2.07
N LEU A 131 4.93 17.29 2.48
CA LEU A 131 4.48 18.34 1.55
C LEU A 131 5.64 19.00 0.80
N ARG A 132 6.88 18.92 1.31
CA ARG A 132 8.09 19.42 0.65
C ARG A 132 8.79 18.36 -0.21
N ASP A 133 8.46 17.10 -0.01
CA ASP A 133 9.04 15.99 -0.79
C ASP A 133 8.45 15.99 -2.21
N GLU A 134 9.29 16.30 -3.19
CA GLU A 134 8.89 16.37 -4.61
C GLU A 134 8.46 15.01 -5.17
N LEU A 135 9.02 13.91 -4.69
CA LEU A 135 8.64 12.58 -5.12
C LEU A 135 7.23 12.23 -4.63
N CYS A 136 6.92 12.52 -3.36
CA CYS A 136 5.59 12.35 -2.80
C CYS A 136 4.53 13.21 -3.50
N LYS A 137 4.85 14.47 -3.81
CA LYS A 137 3.95 15.38 -4.54
C LYS A 137 3.70 14.89 -5.96
N THR A 138 4.75 14.47 -6.64
CA THR A 138 4.69 13.96 -8.02
C THR A 138 3.87 12.67 -8.07
N GLN A 139 4.11 11.73 -7.15
CA GLN A 139 3.33 10.52 -7.02
C GLN A 139 1.85 10.83 -6.76
N HIS A 140 1.54 11.72 -5.84
CA HIS A 140 0.15 12.10 -5.55
C HIS A 140 -0.55 12.72 -6.78
N ARG A 141 0.14 13.62 -7.49
CA ARG A 141 -0.42 14.33 -8.66
C ARG A 141 -0.67 13.41 -9.84
N TYR A 142 0.26 12.49 -10.12
CA TYR A 142 0.25 11.62 -11.29
C TYR A 142 -0.04 10.15 -10.95
N TYR A 143 -0.74 9.90 -9.85
CA TYR A 143 -0.96 8.57 -9.29
C TYR A 143 -1.43 7.55 -10.35
N TRP A 144 -2.54 7.82 -11.03
CA TRP A 144 -3.08 6.93 -12.05
C TRP A 144 -2.26 6.87 -13.32
N HIS A 145 -1.53 7.93 -13.66
CA HIS A 145 -0.66 7.93 -14.85
C HIS A 145 0.50 6.95 -14.70
N PHE A 146 1.11 6.87 -13.53
CA PHE A 146 2.16 5.89 -13.27
C PHE A 146 1.63 4.45 -13.29
N LEU A 147 0.44 4.18 -12.77
CA LEU A 147 -0.19 2.86 -12.85
C LEU A 147 -0.57 2.49 -14.28
N LEU A 148 -1.09 3.43 -15.07
CA LEU A 148 -1.37 3.22 -16.49
C LEU A 148 -0.10 2.98 -17.30
N LEU A 149 0.98 3.71 -17.01
CA LEU A 149 2.28 3.45 -17.63
C LEU A 149 2.78 2.04 -17.30
N TRP A 150 2.70 1.64 -16.03
CA TRP A 150 3.09 0.29 -15.60
C TRP A 150 2.24 -0.79 -16.27
N LEU A 151 0.94 -0.60 -16.34
CA LEU A 151 0.02 -1.46 -17.08
C LEU A 151 0.43 -1.61 -18.55
N SER A 152 0.72 -0.49 -19.20
CA SER A 152 1.13 -0.47 -20.61
C SER A 152 2.44 -1.23 -20.83
N VAL A 153 3.42 -1.06 -19.94
CA VAL A 153 4.69 -1.80 -19.99
C VAL A 153 4.44 -3.31 -19.85
N LEU A 154 3.65 -3.73 -18.89
CA LEU A 154 3.36 -5.15 -18.68
C LEU A 154 2.63 -5.78 -19.90
N ILE A 155 1.64 -5.09 -20.45
CA ILE A 155 0.91 -5.57 -21.63
C ILE A 155 1.85 -5.67 -22.83
N LEU A 156 2.70 -4.67 -23.06
CA LEU A 156 3.61 -4.62 -24.20
C LEU A 156 4.65 -5.75 -24.18
N PHE A 157 5.20 -6.05 -22.99
CA PHE A 157 6.31 -7.02 -22.86
C PHE A 157 5.88 -8.43 -22.45
N GLY A 158 4.69 -8.62 -21.88
CA GLY A 158 4.26 -9.92 -21.37
C GLY A 158 2.76 -10.19 -21.43
N GLY A 159 2.01 -9.30 -22.10
CA GLY A 159 0.55 -9.49 -22.26
C GLY A 159 -0.23 -9.39 -20.96
N ILE A 160 -1.49 -9.82 -21.03
CA ILE A 160 -2.42 -9.75 -19.88
C ILE A 160 -1.98 -10.67 -18.73
N GLU A 161 -1.31 -11.76 -19.03
CA GLU A 161 -0.80 -12.67 -18.01
C GLU A 161 0.26 -11.99 -17.12
N ALA A 162 1.15 -11.18 -17.72
CA ALA A 162 2.13 -10.40 -16.96
C ALA A 162 1.47 -9.39 -16.02
N VAL A 163 0.35 -8.81 -16.40
CA VAL A 163 -0.43 -7.93 -15.51
C VAL A 163 -0.89 -8.71 -14.27
N ILE A 164 -1.27 -9.97 -14.43
CA ILE A 164 -1.71 -10.80 -13.32
C ILE A 164 -0.53 -11.16 -12.42
N TYR A 165 0.51 -11.83 -12.96
CA TYR A 165 1.56 -12.41 -12.10
C TYR A 165 2.64 -11.42 -11.66
N ALA A 166 2.88 -10.31 -12.39
CA ALA A 166 3.89 -9.32 -12.03
C ALA A 166 3.33 -8.05 -11.37
N TRP A 167 2.02 -7.92 -11.25
CA TRP A 167 1.41 -6.77 -10.59
C TRP A 167 0.20 -7.12 -9.73
N LEU A 168 -0.93 -7.53 -10.34
CA LEU A 168 -2.20 -7.60 -9.62
C LEU A 168 -2.21 -8.69 -8.55
N ALA A 169 -1.77 -9.92 -8.86
CA ALA A 169 -1.73 -11.00 -7.90
C ALA A 169 -0.76 -10.74 -6.72
N PRO A 170 0.50 -10.29 -6.94
CA PRO A 170 1.37 -9.94 -5.80
C PRO A 170 0.83 -8.78 -4.96
N ALA A 171 0.19 -7.77 -5.56
CA ALA A 171 -0.49 -6.70 -4.83
C ALA A 171 -1.71 -7.24 -4.05
N GLY A 172 -2.46 -8.15 -4.65
CA GLY A 172 -3.57 -8.86 -4.01
C GLY A 172 -3.13 -9.69 -2.80
N PHE A 173 -2.09 -10.50 -2.93
CA PHE A 173 -1.48 -11.24 -1.82
C PHE A 173 -0.98 -10.30 -0.72
N ALA A 174 -0.27 -9.23 -1.09
CA ALA A 174 0.24 -8.26 -0.13
C ALA A 174 -0.90 -7.59 0.65
N LYS A 175 -2.00 -7.25 0.00
CA LYS A 175 -3.20 -6.71 0.67
C LYS A 175 -3.88 -7.75 1.56
N LEU A 176 -4.11 -8.96 1.07
CA LEU A 176 -4.76 -10.04 1.84
C LEU A 176 -3.95 -10.37 3.10
N ILE A 177 -2.70 -10.77 2.92
CA ILE A 177 -1.84 -11.21 4.01
C ILE A 177 -1.52 -10.05 4.95
N GLY A 178 -1.09 -8.90 4.41
CA GLY A 178 -0.73 -7.73 5.21
C GLY A 178 -1.88 -7.21 6.05
N SER A 179 -3.09 -7.14 5.49
CA SER A 179 -4.26 -6.67 6.25
C SER A 179 -4.73 -7.69 7.30
N ILE A 180 -4.67 -9.00 7.01
CA ILE A 180 -5.02 -10.03 8.00
C ILE A 180 -4.02 -10.01 9.17
N VAL A 181 -2.73 -9.95 8.87
CA VAL A 181 -1.68 -9.84 9.90
C VAL A 181 -1.86 -8.58 10.73
N PHE A 182 -2.10 -7.44 10.07
CA PHE A 182 -2.34 -6.16 10.77
C PHE A 182 -3.55 -6.24 11.71
N VAL A 183 -4.71 -6.70 11.23
CA VAL A 183 -5.91 -6.83 12.05
C VAL A 183 -5.69 -7.78 13.24
N HIS A 184 -4.96 -8.89 13.02
CA HIS A 184 -4.68 -9.83 14.11
C HIS A 184 -3.70 -9.27 15.15
N SER A 185 -2.69 -8.52 14.74
CA SER A 185 -1.70 -7.93 15.66
C SER A 185 -2.28 -6.85 16.56
N HIS A 186 -3.37 -6.19 16.13
CA HIS A 186 -4.08 -5.17 16.93
C HIS A 186 -5.33 -5.69 17.66
N ARG A 187 -5.65 -6.98 17.52
CA ARG A 187 -6.81 -7.57 18.21
C ARG A 187 -6.48 -7.81 19.70
N GLY A 188 -7.28 -7.21 20.58
CA GLY A 188 -7.06 -7.26 22.02
C GLY A 188 -5.87 -6.42 22.50
N GLY A 189 -5.37 -5.51 21.67
CA GLY A 189 -4.37 -4.52 22.04
C GLY A 189 -4.88 -3.63 23.17
N LYS A 190 -3.99 -3.30 24.12
CA LYS A 190 -4.29 -2.28 25.13
C LYS A 190 -3.75 -0.94 24.63
N PRO A 191 -4.48 0.17 24.87
CA PRO A 191 -3.95 1.49 24.59
C PRO A 191 -2.56 1.66 25.22
N ARG A 192 -1.65 2.26 24.48
CA ARG A 192 -0.32 2.55 24.99
C ARG A 192 -0.43 3.57 26.13
N SER A 193 0.14 3.23 27.28
CA SER A 193 0.04 4.01 28.52
C SER A 193 1.29 4.84 28.76
N ASP A 194 1.71 5.62 27.81
CA ASP A 194 2.85 6.54 28.00
C ASP A 194 2.46 7.98 27.76
#